data_cb51924b0da88e9671fbec6928076a3f
#
_entry.id   cb51924b0da88e9671fbec6928076a3f
#
_cell.length_a   1.000
_cell.length_b   1.000
_cell.length_c   1.000
_cell.angle_alpha   90.00
_cell.angle_beta   90.00
_cell.angle_gamma   90.00
#
_symmetry.space_group_name_H-M   'P 1'
#
loop_
_entity.id
_entity.type
_entity.pdbx_description
1 polymer ?
#
loop_
_entity_poly.entity_id
_entity_poly.type
_entity_poly.pdbx_seq_one_letter_code
_entity_poly.pdbx_strand_id
1 'polypeptide(L)'
;DAIMAVDGIDGAMIGPNDMSQDFGILGQYAHPTMQAAFRQVIDAAARHGKVSGAHFGAAAPLQPWLSQGMTLNMCSSDLGLLMSGVKELSCLR
;
A
#
# COMPACT_ATOMS: atom_id res chain seq x y z
N ASP A 1 -6.17 12.83 9.67
CA ASP A 1 -5.74 14.21 9.96
C ASP A 1 -5.04 14.36 11.29
N ALA A 2 -5.67 13.93 12.40
CA ALA A 2 -5.09 14.09 13.74
C ALA A 2 -3.69 13.47 13.89
N ILE A 3 -3.47 12.29 13.30
CA ILE A 3 -2.16 11.64 13.29
C ILE A 3 -1.15 12.44 12.47
N MET A 4 -1.56 12.89 11.30
CA MET A 4 -0.69 13.66 10.40
C MET A 4 -0.35 15.05 10.96
N ALA A 5 -1.17 15.61 11.85
CA ALA A 5 -0.90 16.88 12.51
C ALA A 5 0.20 16.80 13.59
N VAL A 6 0.57 15.60 14.04
CA VAL A 6 1.56 15.43 15.11
C VAL A 6 2.97 15.75 14.61
N ASP A 7 3.68 16.63 15.33
CA ASP A 7 5.08 16.92 15.05
C ASP A 7 5.95 15.67 15.23
N GLY A 8 6.91 15.46 14.33
CA GLY A 8 7.79 14.29 14.35
C GLY A 8 7.26 13.08 13.58
N ILE A 9 6.02 13.12 13.08
CA ILE A 9 5.52 12.12 12.11
C ILE A 9 5.87 12.61 10.70
N ASP A 10 6.57 11.78 9.93
CA ASP A 10 7.01 12.10 8.57
C ASP A 10 6.04 11.61 7.50
N GLY A 11 5.27 10.59 7.78
CA GLY A 11 4.33 10.02 6.81
C GLY A 11 3.45 8.92 7.37
N ALA A 12 2.59 8.37 6.52
CA ALA A 12 1.73 7.25 6.83
C ALA A 12 1.88 6.15 5.78
N MET A 13 2.05 4.91 6.25
CA MET A 13 2.09 3.73 5.38
C MET A 13 0.90 2.82 5.67
N ILE A 14 0.17 2.49 4.63
CA ILE A 14 -1.00 1.61 4.72
C ILE A 14 -0.55 0.16 4.60
N GLY A 15 -1.03 -0.70 5.52
CA GLY A 15 -1.00 -2.15 5.38
C GLY A 15 -2.31 -2.64 4.76
N PRO A 16 -2.38 -2.90 3.44
CA PRO A 16 -3.66 -3.19 2.78
C PRO A 16 -4.32 -4.48 3.27
N ASN A 17 -3.53 -5.49 3.62
CA ASN A 17 -4.07 -6.74 4.17
C ASN A 17 -4.78 -6.49 5.51
N ASP A 18 -4.09 -5.83 6.44
CA ASP A 18 -4.63 -5.55 7.76
C ASP A 18 -5.87 -4.65 7.67
N MET A 19 -5.79 -3.61 6.85
CA MET A 19 -6.92 -2.68 6.64
C MET A 19 -8.13 -3.39 6.03
N SER A 20 -7.92 -4.21 5.00
CA SER A 20 -9.01 -4.97 4.36
C SER A 20 -9.61 -6.03 5.28
N GLN A 21 -8.80 -6.62 6.14
CA GLN A 21 -9.27 -7.55 7.16
C GLN A 21 -10.15 -6.84 8.18
N ASP A 22 -9.72 -5.68 8.67
CA ASP A 22 -10.48 -4.87 9.62
C ASP A 22 -11.84 -4.45 9.06
N PHE A 23 -11.91 -4.15 7.77
CA PHE A 23 -13.15 -3.84 7.06
C PHE A 23 -14.01 -5.08 6.71
N GLY A 24 -13.56 -6.29 7.01
CA GLY A 24 -14.27 -7.52 6.67
C GLY A 24 -14.27 -7.88 5.18
N ILE A 25 -13.32 -7.34 4.42
CA ILE A 25 -13.18 -7.52 2.96
C ILE A 25 -11.76 -7.94 2.59
N LEU A 26 -11.16 -8.83 3.34
CA LEU A 26 -9.77 -9.26 3.20
C LEU A 26 -9.37 -9.51 1.73
N GLY A 27 -8.32 -8.82 1.30
CA GLY A 27 -7.75 -8.96 -0.04
C GLY A 27 -8.51 -8.24 -1.15
N GLN A 28 -9.65 -7.61 -0.86
CA GLN A 28 -10.45 -6.88 -1.84
C GLN A 28 -9.96 -5.43 -1.97
N TYR A 29 -8.75 -5.24 -2.50
CA TYR A 29 -8.09 -3.92 -2.56
C TYR A 29 -8.80 -2.92 -3.47
N ALA A 30 -9.54 -3.39 -4.47
CA ALA A 30 -10.33 -2.53 -5.36
C ALA A 30 -11.71 -2.18 -4.79
N HIS A 31 -12.08 -2.71 -3.62
CA HIS A 31 -13.37 -2.42 -2.99
C HIS A 31 -13.51 -0.91 -2.70
N PRO A 32 -14.69 -0.30 -2.92
CA PRO A 32 -14.90 1.15 -2.71
C PRO A 32 -14.49 1.65 -1.33
N THR A 33 -14.69 0.85 -0.27
CA THR A 33 -14.27 1.18 1.10
C THR A 33 -12.74 1.32 1.22
N MET A 34 -11.98 0.42 0.58
CA MET A 34 -10.52 0.50 0.52
C MET A 34 -10.06 1.72 -0.27
N GLN A 35 -10.68 1.97 -1.41
CA GLN A 35 -10.36 3.12 -2.25
C GLN A 35 -10.59 4.45 -1.50
N ALA A 36 -11.70 4.56 -0.76
CA ALA A 36 -11.98 5.74 0.05
C ALA A 36 -10.97 5.92 1.19
N ALA A 37 -10.60 4.85 1.88
CA ALA A 37 -9.62 4.89 2.96
C ALA A 37 -8.24 5.32 2.45
N PHE A 38 -7.78 4.79 1.31
CA PHE A 38 -6.52 5.18 0.69
C PHE A 38 -6.50 6.67 0.33
N ARG A 39 -7.57 7.19 -0.29
CA ARG A 39 -7.69 8.62 -0.60
C ARG A 39 -7.65 9.47 0.64
N GLN A 40 -8.32 9.05 1.70
CA GLN A 40 -8.32 9.77 2.97
C GLN A 40 -6.90 9.90 3.55
N VAL A 41 -6.09 8.85 3.48
CA VAL A 41 -4.70 8.89 3.94
C VAL A 41 -3.83 9.78 3.05
N ILE A 42 -3.98 9.68 1.73
CA ILE A 42 -3.26 10.54 0.77
C ILE A 42 -3.56 12.01 1.04
N ASP A 43 -4.84 12.34 1.15
CA ASP A 43 -5.29 13.73 1.34
C ASP A 43 -4.84 14.28 2.69
N ALA A 44 -4.91 13.48 3.76
CA ALA A 44 -4.44 13.87 5.08
C ALA A 44 -2.93 14.13 5.09
N ALA A 45 -2.14 13.25 4.48
CA ALA A 45 -0.69 13.44 4.36
C ALA A 45 -0.38 14.72 3.57
N ALA A 46 -1.04 14.93 2.44
CA ALA A 46 -0.83 16.11 1.59
C ALA A 46 -1.16 17.42 2.32
N ARG A 47 -2.28 17.46 3.07
CA ARG A 47 -2.66 18.66 3.85
C ARG A 47 -1.61 19.06 4.88
N HIS A 48 -0.86 18.11 5.41
CA HIS A 48 0.18 18.35 6.42
C HIS A 48 1.60 18.35 5.83
N GLY A 49 1.76 18.35 4.50
CA GLY A 49 3.06 18.36 3.84
C GLY A 49 3.89 17.11 4.11
N LYS A 50 3.23 15.97 4.36
CA LYS A 50 3.84 14.68 4.70
C LYS A 50 3.64 13.67 3.60
N VAL A 51 4.35 12.54 3.66
CA VAL A 51 4.27 11.51 2.64
C VAL A 51 3.25 10.43 2.99
N SER A 52 2.69 9.79 1.98
CA SER A 52 1.86 8.60 2.12
C SER A 52 2.38 7.46 1.27
N GLY A 53 2.05 6.25 1.63
CA GLY A 53 2.44 5.07 0.90
C GLY A 53 1.70 3.81 1.34
N ALA A 54 2.02 2.71 0.68
CA ALA A 54 1.47 1.41 1.00
C ALA A 54 2.48 0.30 0.76
N HIS A 55 2.27 -0.85 1.41
CA HIS A 55 3.02 -2.07 1.16
C HIS A 55 2.11 -3.11 0.51
N PHE A 56 2.40 -3.46 -0.75
CA PHE A 56 1.74 -4.55 -1.46
C PHE A 56 2.73 -5.67 -1.78
N GLY A 57 2.26 -6.91 -1.75
CA GLY A 57 3.05 -8.08 -2.15
C GLY A 57 3.36 -8.14 -3.65
N ALA A 58 2.64 -7.37 -4.48
CA ALA A 58 2.81 -7.33 -5.93
C ALA A 58 2.63 -5.90 -6.46
N ALA A 59 3.16 -5.62 -7.64
CA ALA A 59 3.13 -4.29 -8.25
C ALA A 59 1.72 -3.87 -8.72
N ALA A 60 0.94 -4.81 -9.26
CA ALA A 60 -0.34 -4.50 -9.89
C ALA A 60 -1.32 -3.72 -8.98
N PRO A 61 -1.57 -4.10 -7.71
CA PRO A 61 -2.46 -3.34 -6.84
C PRO A 61 -1.87 -2.01 -6.35
N LEU A 62 -0.54 -1.85 -6.38
CA LEU A 62 0.13 -0.61 -6.01
C LEU A 62 0.12 0.44 -7.14
N GLN A 63 0.24 -0.01 -8.38
CA GLN A 63 0.41 0.83 -9.56
C GLN A 63 -0.56 2.02 -9.65
N PRO A 64 -1.89 1.86 -9.41
CA PRO A 64 -2.84 2.97 -9.50
C PRO A 64 -2.58 4.09 -8.49
N TRP A 65 -1.93 3.81 -7.37
CA TRP A 65 -1.74 4.76 -6.28
C TRP A 65 -0.52 5.65 -6.48
N LEU A 66 0.45 5.21 -7.31
CA LEU A 66 1.66 5.99 -7.58
C LEU A 66 1.33 7.34 -8.21
N SER A 67 0.39 7.37 -9.16
CA SER A 67 -0.05 8.60 -9.81
C SER A 67 -0.97 9.46 -8.94
N GLN A 68 -1.45 8.92 -7.81
CA GLN A 68 -2.38 9.62 -6.92
C GLN A 68 -1.68 10.25 -5.70
N GLY A 69 -0.35 10.21 -5.65
CA GLY A 69 0.43 10.91 -4.64
C GLY A 69 1.06 10.02 -3.57
N MET A 70 0.97 8.70 -3.68
CA MET A 70 1.73 7.80 -2.80
C MET A 70 3.18 7.71 -3.26
N THR A 71 4.10 8.19 -2.44
CA THR A 71 5.53 8.29 -2.78
C THR A 71 6.43 7.41 -1.92
N LEU A 72 5.96 6.95 -0.75
CA LEU A 72 6.70 6.07 0.13
C LEU A 72 6.11 4.65 0.08
N ASN A 73 6.54 3.85 -0.87
CA ASN A 73 5.94 2.56 -1.12
C ASN A 73 6.92 1.40 -0.93
N MET A 74 6.38 0.27 -0.49
CA MET A 74 7.08 -1.01 -0.45
C MET A 74 6.35 -1.99 -1.37
N CYS A 75 7.11 -2.75 -2.16
CA CYS A 75 6.56 -3.74 -3.07
C CYS A 75 7.30 -5.07 -2.90
N SER A 76 6.54 -6.13 -2.69
CA SER A 76 7.06 -7.49 -2.47
C SER A 76 7.88 -7.63 -1.17
N SER A 77 8.67 -8.67 -1.09
CA SER A 77 9.61 -9.00 -0.02
C SER A 77 10.76 -9.81 -0.62
N ASP A 78 11.82 -10.02 0.14
CA ASP A 78 12.92 -10.90 -0.23
C ASP A 78 12.43 -12.32 -0.58
N LEU A 79 11.60 -12.91 0.27
CA LEU A 79 10.97 -14.21 0.01
C LEU A 79 10.07 -14.17 -1.23
N GLY A 80 9.26 -13.13 -1.40
CA GLY A 80 8.37 -12.97 -2.56
C GLY A 80 9.15 -12.91 -3.87
N LEU A 81 10.25 -12.16 -3.88
CA LEU A 81 11.13 -12.05 -5.06
C LEU A 81 11.82 -13.37 -5.36
N LEU A 82 12.34 -14.05 -4.33
CA LEU A 82 12.97 -15.36 -4.50
C LEU A 82 11.98 -16.40 -5.05
N MET A 83 10.78 -16.48 -4.49
CA MET A 83 9.74 -17.41 -4.93
C MET A 83 9.26 -17.11 -6.36
N SER A 84 9.20 -15.85 -6.75
CA SER A 84 8.88 -15.48 -8.14
C SER A 84 9.94 -16.00 -9.12
N GLY A 85 11.22 -15.86 -8.79
CA GLY A 85 12.31 -16.39 -9.61
C GLY A 85 12.28 -17.93 -9.69
N VAL A 86 12.04 -18.61 -8.58
CA VAL A 86 11.90 -20.08 -8.57
C VAL A 86 10.72 -20.53 -9.42
N LYS A 87 9.59 -19.83 -9.35
CA LYS A 87 8.41 -20.14 -10.15
C LYS A 87 8.68 -19.98 -11.65
N GLU A 88 9.40 -18.94 -12.05
CA GLU A 88 9.81 -18.73 -13.43
C GLU A 88 10.65 -19.90 -13.95
N LEU A 89 11.63 -20.34 -13.15
CA LEU A 89 12.50 -21.48 -13.50
C LEU A 89 11.78 -22.82 -13.49
N SER A 90 10.63 -22.95 -12.85
CA SER A 90 9.87 -24.20 -12.79
C SER A 90 9.38 -24.69 -14.16
N CYS A 91 9.37 -23.83 -15.17
CA CYS A 91 9.07 -24.22 -16.56
C CYS A 91 10.11 -25.14 -17.20
N LEU A 92 11.29 -25.28 -16.58
CA LEU A 92 12.38 -26.12 -17.08
C LEU A 92 12.22 -27.62 -16.72
N ARG A 93 11.13 -27.99 -16.11
CA ARG A 93 10.84 -29.41 -15.76
C ARG A 93 10.65 -30.28 -17.00
#